data_bcea94404d777af5abd9f3f066793edd
#
_entry.id   bcea94404d777af5abd9f3f066793edd
#
_cell.length_a   1.000
_cell.length_b   1.000
_cell.length_c   1.000
_cell.angle_alpha   90.00
_cell.angle_beta   90.00
_cell.angle_gamma   90.00
#
_symmetry.space_group_name_H-M   'P 1'
#
loop_
_entity.id
_entity.type
_entity.pdbx_description
1 polymer ?
#
loop_
_entity_poly.entity_id
_entity_poly.type
_entity_poly.pdbx_seq_one_letter_code
_entity_poly.pdbx_strand_id
1 'polypeptide(L)'
;RRLGGLMALMPFTFTIAVIGSASMAGLPPFNGFLSKEMFFIATLKVTELDIFSLETFGLLFPIIAWIASVFTFVYCTIIVVRTFLGKVQPERLEKPPHEAPIGMLIPPFILVGFVIGIFIFPNVLGYYILQPAMASIYPTFPLAELTPKIYAWHGIMAKELWMTIGVVIVGITLYRTLKKWRPIYRIIPENYTFNALYERVIGASENVSGNITRRYMNGNVTYYFMYIYIFFVAVVAG
;
A
#
# COMPACT_ATOMS: atom_id res chain seq x y z
N ARG A 1 8.00 -8.03 -19.66
CA ARG A 1 8.68 -7.55 -18.45
C ARG A 1 10.18 -7.62 -18.71
N ARG A 2 10.81 -6.43 -18.75
CA ARG A 2 12.14 -6.22 -19.33
C ARG A 2 13.24 -6.10 -18.27
N LEU A 3 12.87 -6.00 -16.99
CA LEU A 3 13.79 -5.78 -15.87
C LEU A 3 14.27 -7.10 -15.26
N GLY A 4 15.53 -7.12 -14.84
CA GLY A 4 16.18 -8.23 -14.10
C GLY A 4 17.66 -7.92 -13.88
N GLY A 5 18.23 -8.42 -12.77
CA GLY A 5 19.65 -8.33 -12.49
C GLY A 5 20.20 -6.93 -12.16
N LEU A 6 19.33 -6.01 -11.76
CA LEU A 6 19.72 -4.61 -11.51
C LEU A 6 20.48 -4.38 -10.21
N MET A 7 20.60 -5.40 -9.35
CA MET A 7 21.26 -5.30 -8.05
C MET A 7 22.69 -4.76 -8.14
N ALA A 8 23.47 -5.22 -9.13
CA ALA A 8 24.86 -4.81 -9.30
C ALA A 8 25.01 -3.40 -9.89
N LEU A 9 24.02 -2.93 -10.64
CA LEU A 9 24.02 -1.64 -11.30
C LEU A 9 23.38 -0.53 -10.45
N MET A 10 22.51 -0.90 -9.51
CA MET A 10 21.75 0.02 -8.66
C MET A 10 21.72 -0.49 -7.21
N PRO A 11 22.86 -0.57 -6.52
CA PRO A 11 22.97 -1.18 -5.19
C PRO A 11 22.23 -0.39 -4.10
N PHE A 12 22.24 0.95 -4.14
CA PHE A 12 21.52 1.77 -3.17
C PHE A 12 20.02 1.64 -3.35
N THR A 13 19.53 1.77 -4.58
CA THR A 13 18.12 1.56 -4.91
C THR A 13 17.67 0.14 -4.55
N PHE A 14 18.50 -0.88 -4.77
CA PHE A 14 18.23 -2.24 -4.36
C PHE A 14 18.05 -2.36 -2.85
N THR A 15 18.98 -1.80 -2.07
CA THR A 15 18.92 -1.86 -0.59
C THR A 15 17.65 -1.20 -0.06
N ILE A 16 17.32 0.00 -0.55
CA ILE A 16 16.09 0.70 -0.20
C ILE A 16 14.85 -0.14 -0.55
N ALA A 17 14.83 -0.70 -1.76
CA ALA A 17 13.70 -1.52 -2.23
C ALA A 17 13.53 -2.81 -1.41
N VAL A 18 14.62 -3.45 -0.98
CA VAL A 18 14.59 -4.63 -0.11
C VAL A 18 14.02 -4.28 1.25
N ILE A 19 14.52 -3.21 1.89
CA ILE A 19 14.05 -2.78 3.22
C ILE A 19 12.57 -2.38 3.17
N GLY A 20 12.19 -1.55 2.18
CA GLY A 20 10.80 -1.14 1.99
C GLY A 20 9.86 -2.31 1.72
N SER A 21 10.26 -3.23 0.84
CA SER A 21 9.47 -4.43 0.52
C SER A 21 9.38 -5.39 1.71
N ALA A 22 10.46 -5.57 2.48
CA ALA A 22 10.47 -6.40 3.68
C ALA A 22 9.57 -5.80 4.78
N SER A 23 9.61 -4.47 4.96
CA SER A 23 8.71 -3.77 5.87
C SER A 23 7.25 -3.94 5.45
N MET A 24 6.92 -3.73 4.18
CA MET A 24 5.55 -3.91 3.65
C MET A 24 5.08 -5.37 3.77
N ALA A 25 5.97 -6.33 3.57
CA ALA A 25 5.70 -7.75 3.79
C ALA A 25 5.43 -8.09 5.26
N GLY A 26 5.79 -7.20 6.19
CA GLY A 26 5.63 -7.41 7.64
C GLY A 26 6.69 -8.32 8.22
N LEU A 27 7.93 -8.16 7.76
CA LEU A 27 9.08 -8.92 8.29
C LEU A 27 9.80 -8.12 9.39
N PRO A 28 10.23 -8.77 10.49
CA PRO A 28 11.14 -8.12 11.43
C PRO A 28 12.53 -7.92 10.80
N PRO A 29 13.33 -6.92 11.16
CA PRO A 29 13.13 -5.90 12.19
C PRO A 29 12.63 -4.55 11.62
N PHE A 30 11.51 -4.52 10.97
CA PHE A 30 10.96 -3.31 10.34
C PHE A 30 9.61 -2.92 10.97
N ASN A 31 9.27 -1.63 10.90
CA ASN A 31 8.03 -1.09 11.48
C ASN A 31 6.75 -1.75 10.91
N GLY A 32 6.78 -2.19 9.66
CA GLY A 32 5.66 -2.90 9.04
C GLY A 32 5.31 -4.23 9.74
N PHE A 33 6.27 -4.88 10.40
CA PHE A 33 6.00 -6.03 11.26
C PHE A 33 5.11 -5.64 12.43
N LEU A 34 5.45 -4.56 13.16
CA LEU A 34 4.65 -4.07 14.30
C LEU A 34 3.22 -3.73 13.90
N SER A 35 3.09 -2.99 12.79
CA SER A 35 1.78 -2.63 12.25
C SER A 35 0.94 -3.85 11.89
N LYS A 36 1.56 -4.87 11.30
CA LYS A 36 0.90 -6.10 10.90
C LYS A 36 0.50 -6.98 12.09
N GLU A 37 1.35 -7.06 13.13
CA GLU A 37 0.99 -7.72 14.39
C GLU A 37 -0.21 -7.04 15.06
N MET A 38 -0.19 -5.71 15.20
CA MET A 38 -1.32 -4.95 15.73
C MET A 38 -2.59 -5.17 14.92
N PHE A 39 -2.48 -5.23 13.59
CA PHE A 39 -3.60 -5.52 12.71
C PHE A 39 -4.17 -6.93 12.93
N PHE A 40 -3.32 -7.94 13.09
CA PHE A 40 -3.76 -9.30 13.40
C PHE A 40 -4.41 -9.39 14.79
N ILE A 41 -3.84 -8.73 15.80
CA ILE A 41 -4.45 -8.63 17.15
C ILE A 41 -5.85 -8.00 17.03
N ALA A 42 -5.98 -6.91 16.29
CA ALA A 42 -7.27 -6.24 16.09
C ALA A 42 -8.29 -7.16 15.40
N THR A 43 -7.89 -7.86 14.34
CA THR A 43 -8.79 -8.79 13.62
C THR A 43 -9.20 -10.00 14.47
N LEU A 44 -8.31 -10.49 15.34
CA LEU A 44 -8.63 -11.55 16.29
C LEU A 44 -9.61 -11.05 17.36
N LYS A 45 -9.44 -9.81 17.85
CA LYS A 45 -10.38 -9.22 18.83
C LYS A 45 -11.78 -8.98 18.28
N VAL A 46 -11.93 -8.78 16.97
CA VAL A 46 -13.26 -8.67 16.34
C VAL A 46 -14.10 -9.93 16.57
N THR A 47 -13.49 -11.11 16.71
CA THR A 47 -14.19 -12.35 16.98
C THR A 47 -14.82 -12.39 18.38
N GLU A 48 -14.37 -11.52 19.30
CA GLU A 48 -14.85 -11.41 20.68
C GLU A 48 -15.95 -10.34 20.85
N LEU A 49 -16.25 -9.58 19.76
CA LEU A 49 -17.26 -8.52 19.79
C LEU A 49 -18.65 -9.10 19.54
N ASP A 50 -19.56 -8.91 20.50
CA ASP A 50 -20.96 -9.32 20.43
C ASP A 50 -21.83 -8.26 19.73
N ILE A 51 -21.43 -7.87 18.50
CA ILE A 51 -22.13 -6.86 17.68
C ILE A 51 -22.61 -7.53 16.39
N PHE A 52 -23.90 -7.41 16.06
CA PHE A 52 -24.51 -7.87 14.79
C PHE A 52 -24.33 -9.37 14.48
N SER A 53 -24.44 -10.27 15.44
CA SER A 53 -24.28 -11.73 15.23
C SER A 53 -22.92 -12.07 14.60
N LEU A 54 -21.87 -11.32 14.94
CA LEU A 54 -20.50 -11.54 14.45
C LEU A 54 -19.89 -12.86 14.90
N GLU A 55 -20.53 -13.58 15.84
CA GLU A 55 -20.13 -14.94 16.22
C GLU A 55 -19.94 -15.86 15.01
N THR A 56 -20.83 -15.76 14.02
CA THR A 56 -20.77 -16.59 12.81
C THR A 56 -19.75 -16.08 11.79
N PHE A 57 -19.59 -14.75 11.66
CA PHE A 57 -18.74 -14.13 10.63
C PHE A 57 -17.43 -13.61 11.17
N GLY A 58 -17.23 -13.56 12.50
CA GLY A 58 -16.04 -13.03 13.14
C GLY A 58 -14.74 -13.67 12.64
N LEU A 59 -14.75 -14.99 12.40
CA LEU A 59 -13.60 -15.71 11.86
C LEU A 59 -13.21 -15.33 10.44
N LEU A 60 -14.12 -14.73 9.66
CA LEU A 60 -13.78 -14.27 8.30
C LEU A 60 -12.76 -13.13 8.32
N PHE A 61 -12.80 -12.24 9.33
CA PHE A 61 -11.89 -11.11 9.41
C PHE A 61 -10.42 -11.53 9.50
N PRO A 62 -9.99 -12.38 10.46
CA PRO A 62 -8.60 -12.82 10.52
C PRO A 62 -8.21 -13.70 9.33
N ILE A 63 -9.13 -14.49 8.75
CA ILE A 63 -8.83 -15.31 7.57
C ILE A 63 -8.57 -14.41 6.35
N ILE A 64 -9.44 -13.44 6.07
CA ILE A 64 -9.26 -12.51 4.95
C ILE A 64 -8.00 -11.67 5.14
N ALA A 65 -7.76 -11.17 6.36
CA ALA A 65 -6.56 -10.42 6.70
C ALA A 65 -5.28 -11.24 6.47
N TRP A 66 -5.31 -12.53 6.85
CA TRP A 66 -4.20 -13.44 6.65
C TRP A 66 -3.94 -13.73 5.17
N ILE A 67 -4.97 -14.04 4.39
CA ILE A 67 -4.88 -14.26 2.94
C ILE A 67 -4.34 -13.00 2.25
N ALA A 68 -4.86 -11.82 2.56
CA ALA A 68 -4.37 -10.55 2.02
C ALA A 68 -2.89 -10.34 2.35
N SER A 69 -2.47 -10.70 3.57
CA SER A 69 -1.08 -10.61 4.00
C SER A 69 -0.16 -11.56 3.23
N VAL A 70 -0.62 -12.76 2.89
CA VAL A 70 0.11 -13.72 2.03
C VAL A 70 0.34 -13.13 0.64
N PHE A 71 -0.67 -12.56 0.02
CA PHE A 71 -0.52 -11.91 -1.29
C PHE A 71 0.38 -10.69 -1.24
N THR A 72 0.33 -9.92 -0.14
CA THR A 72 1.25 -8.80 0.11
C THR A 72 2.71 -9.29 0.10
N PHE A 73 3.00 -10.35 0.82
CA PHE A 73 4.33 -10.95 0.84
C PHE A 73 4.77 -11.42 -0.56
N VAL A 74 3.88 -12.07 -1.31
CA VAL A 74 4.16 -12.58 -2.66
C VAL A 74 4.50 -11.45 -3.62
N TYR A 75 3.71 -10.35 -3.65
CA TYR A 75 4.02 -9.27 -4.58
C TYR A 75 5.30 -8.51 -4.19
N CYS A 76 5.57 -8.30 -2.90
CA CYS A 76 6.82 -7.71 -2.43
C CYS A 76 8.02 -8.55 -2.88
N THR A 77 7.94 -9.88 -2.73
CA THR A 77 8.96 -10.82 -3.20
C THR A 77 9.13 -10.74 -4.72
N ILE A 78 8.04 -10.66 -5.49
CA ILE A 78 8.08 -10.52 -6.95
C ILE A 78 8.79 -9.22 -7.35
N ILE A 79 8.52 -8.11 -6.69
CA ILE A 79 9.15 -6.82 -6.99
C ILE A 79 10.67 -6.92 -6.79
N VAL A 80 11.11 -7.40 -5.64
CA VAL A 80 12.54 -7.49 -5.33
C VAL A 80 13.24 -8.49 -6.26
N VAL A 81 12.75 -9.74 -6.30
CA VAL A 81 13.45 -10.82 -7.00
C VAL A 81 13.45 -10.62 -8.51
N ARG A 82 12.35 -10.16 -9.10
CA ARG A 82 12.28 -10.02 -10.56
C ARG A 82 12.91 -8.75 -11.09
N THR A 83 13.04 -7.72 -10.27
CA THR A 83 13.64 -6.46 -10.70
C THR A 83 15.15 -6.48 -10.48
N PHE A 84 15.59 -6.92 -9.31
CA PHE A 84 16.97 -6.77 -8.90
C PHE A 84 17.79 -8.04 -9.03
N LEU A 85 17.16 -9.22 -8.84
CA LEU A 85 17.85 -10.50 -8.97
C LEU A 85 17.63 -11.10 -10.36
N GLY A 86 18.50 -12.03 -10.74
CA GLY A 86 18.48 -12.71 -12.03
C GLY A 86 19.50 -12.16 -13.03
N LYS A 87 19.31 -12.45 -14.30
CA LYS A 87 20.24 -12.03 -15.38
C LYS A 87 19.83 -10.65 -15.92
N VAL A 88 20.80 -9.77 -16.04
CA VAL A 88 20.63 -8.49 -16.75
C VAL A 88 20.37 -8.79 -18.22
N GLN A 89 19.37 -8.13 -18.80
CA GLN A 89 19.03 -8.23 -20.22
C GLN A 89 19.16 -6.85 -20.87
N PRO A 90 20.37 -6.36 -21.15
CA PRO A 90 20.61 -5.01 -21.65
C PRO A 90 19.94 -4.74 -23.00
N GLU A 91 19.82 -5.78 -23.85
CA GLU A 91 19.18 -5.69 -25.16
C GLU A 91 17.68 -5.28 -25.12
N ARG A 92 17.04 -5.45 -23.96
CA ARG A 92 15.62 -5.12 -23.77
C ARG A 92 15.39 -3.74 -23.14
N LEU A 93 16.45 -3.05 -22.78
CA LEU A 93 16.41 -1.74 -22.15
C LEU A 93 16.75 -0.67 -23.20
N GLU A 94 15.93 0.38 -23.26
CA GLU A 94 16.14 1.51 -24.18
C GLU A 94 17.36 2.36 -23.79
N LYS A 95 17.69 2.38 -22.49
CA LYS A 95 18.85 3.09 -21.93
C LYS A 95 19.57 2.20 -20.93
N PRO A 96 20.90 2.33 -20.80
CA PRO A 96 21.64 1.59 -19.78
C PRO A 96 21.16 2.00 -18.38
N PRO A 97 20.84 1.05 -17.51
CA PRO A 97 20.42 1.34 -16.15
C PRO A 97 21.62 1.86 -15.34
N HIS A 98 21.40 2.92 -14.60
CA HIS A 98 22.37 3.52 -13.68
C HIS A 98 21.69 3.88 -12.37
N GLU A 99 22.49 4.06 -11.32
CA GLU A 99 21.97 4.50 -10.02
C GLU A 99 21.35 5.89 -10.13
N ALA A 100 20.31 6.10 -9.32
CA ALA A 100 19.66 7.40 -9.25
C ALA A 100 20.59 8.47 -8.67
N PRO A 101 20.50 9.74 -9.11
CA PRO A 101 21.29 10.82 -8.52
C PRO A 101 20.98 10.99 -7.03
N ILE A 102 21.97 11.43 -6.26
CA ILE A 102 21.91 11.52 -4.78
C ILE A 102 20.66 12.26 -4.31
N GLY A 103 20.27 13.35 -4.98
CA GLY A 103 19.07 14.11 -4.64
C GLY A 103 17.78 13.30 -4.68
N MET A 104 17.68 12.27 -5.53
CA MET A 104 16.54 11.36 -5.60
C MET A 104 16.61 10.24 -4.56
N LEU A 105 17.80 9.91 -4.05
CA LEU A 105 18.00 8.86 -3.07
C LEU A 105 17.77 9.35 -1.63
N ILE A 106 17.97 10.63 -1.34
CA ILE A 106 17.82 11.21 0.00
C ILE A 106 16.44 10.94 0.61
N PRO A 107 15.29 11.23 -0.03
CA PRO A 107 13.97 10.99 0.56
C PRO A 107 13.73 9.53 0.90
N PRO A 108 13.99 8.54 0.02
CA PRO A 108 13.85 7.13 0.35
C PRO A 108 14.78 6.67 1.49
N PHE A 109 16.00 7.21 1.59
CA PHE A 109 16.91 6.90 2.71
C PHE A 109 16.37 7.41 4.04
N ILE A 110 15.80 8.61 4.09
CA ILE A 110 15.15 9.15 5.29
C ILE A 110 13.99 8.23 5.69
N LEU A 111 13.16 7.80 4.73
CA LEU A 111 12.06 6.88 5.01
C LEU A 111 12.55 5.52 5.53
N VAL A 112 13.62 4.97 4.99
CA VAL A 112 14.27 3.75 5.50
C VAL A 112 14.76 3.95 6.93
N GLY A 113 15.33 5.11 7.24
CA GLY A 113 15.71 5.48 8.60
C GLY A 113 14.51 5.43 9.57
N PHE A 114 13.37 5.97 9.17
CA PHE A 114 12.13 5.87 9.96
C PHE A 114 11.60 4.43 10.07
N VAL A 115 11.68 3.64 9.01
CA VAL A 115 11.25 2.23 9.03
C VAL A 115 11.98 1.43 10.10
N ILE A 116 13.28 1.64 10.24
CA ILE A 116 14.12 0.98 11.24
C ILE A 116 13.96 1.66 12.62
N GLY A 117 13.97 2.99 12.64
CA GLY A 117 13.89 3.77 13.88
C GLY A 117 12.59 3.53 14.65
N ILE A 118 11.44 3.46 13.96
CA ILE A 118 10.14 3.16 14.58
C ILE A 118 10.10 1.72 15.11
N PHE A 119 10.76 0.77 14.47
CA PHE A 119 10.85 -0.59 15.01
C PHE A 119 11.63 -0.64 16.33
N ILE A 120 12.73 0.13 16.44
CA ILE A 120 13.57 0.16 17.65
C ILE A 120 12.89 0.95 18.77
N PHE A 121 12.20 2.05 18.42
CA PHE A 121 11.56 2.96 19.38
C PHE A 121 10.04 3.13 19.10
N PRO A 122 9.24 2.05 19.12
CA PRO A 122 7.84 2.10 18.72
C PRO A 122 6.98 2.97 19.65
N ASN A 123 7.31 3.03 20.93
CA ASN A 123 6.55 3.79 21.92
C ASN A 123 6.68 5.32 21.74
N VAL A 124 7.73 5.81 21.06
CA VAL A 124 7.82 7.23 20.68
C VAL A 124 6.67 7.59 19.75
N LEU A 125 6.43 6.78 18.71
CA LEU A 125 5.29 6.96 17.82
C LEU A 125 3.96 6.83 18.58
N GLY A 126 3.88 5.84 19.47
CA GLY A 126 2.70 5.59 20.33
C GLY A 126 2.31 6.81 21.14
N TYR A 127 3.26 7.42 21.82
CA TYR A 127 3.03 8.54 22.70
C TYR A 127 2.77 9.86 21.96
N TYR A 128 3.61 10.21 20.96
CA TYR A 128 3.54 11.52 20.33
C TYR A 128 2.53 11.63 19.21
N ILE A 129 2.17 10.52 18.56
CA ILE A 129 1.28 10.53 17.38
C ILE A 129 0.01 9.73 17.63
N LEU A 130 0.10 8.48 18.07
CA LEU A 130 -1.08 7.63 18.18
C LEU A 130 -1.98 8.04 19.36
N GLN A 131 -1.42 8.39 20.50
CA GLN A 131 -2.18 8.81 21.67
C GLN A 131 -3.05 10.04 21.39
N PRO A 132 -2.53 11.19 20.87
CA PRO A 132 -3.36 12.34 20.57
C PRO A 132 -4.36 12.05 19.42
N ALA A 133 -4.00 11.22 18.45
CA ALA A 133 -4.95 10.81 17.41
C ALA A 133 -6.11 9.98 17.99
N MET A 134 -5.84 9.04 18.91
CA MET A 134 -6.87 8.27 19.59
C MET A 134 -7.73 9.15 20.50
N ALA A 135 -7.14 10.12 21.18
CA ALA A 135 -7.87 11.07 22.02
C ALA A 135 -8.83 11.95 21.23
N SER A 136 -8.51 12.27 19.97
CA SER A 136 -9.42 13.03 19.09
C SER A 136 -10.64 12.19 18.64
N ILE A 137 -10.50 10.87 18.58
CA ILE A 137 -11.60 9.95 18.20
C ILE A 137 -12.44 9.59 19.42
N TYR A 138 -11.81 9.42 20.58
CA TYR A 138 -12.45 9.03 21.83
C TYR A 138 -12.21 10.08 22.95
N PRO A 139 -12.87 11.27 22.85
CA PRO A 139 -12.62 12.37 23.78
C PRO A 139 -13.11 12.10 25.22
N THR A 140 -13.94 11.08 25.42
CA THR A 140 -14.50 10.71 26.71
C THR A 140 -13.57 9.80 27.55
N PHE A 141 -12.53 9.21 26.92
CA PHE A 141 -11.60 8.34 27.61
C PHE A 141 -10.41 9.10 28.20
N PRO A 142 -9.92 8.70 29.39
CA PRO A 142 -8.73 9.30 29.99
C PRO A 142 -7.49 9.07 29.09
N LEU A 143 -6.68 10.11 28.94
CA LEU A 143 -5.49 10.08 28.06
C LEU A 143 -4.51 8.92 28.41
N ALA A 144 -4.45 8.56 29.70
CA ALA A 144 -3.59 7.48 30.18
C ALA A 144 -4.00 6.10 29.65
N GLU A 145 -5.29 5.86 29.39
CA GLU A 145 -5.81 4.61 28.87
C GLU A 145 -5.67 4.52 27.33
N LEU A 146 -5.56 5.67 26.68
CA LEU A 146 -5.42 5.75 25.21
C LEU A 146 -3.97 5.62 24.73
N THR A 147 -3.00 5.39 25.63
CA THR A 147 -1.60 5.23 25.21
C THR A 147 -1.34 3.78 24.81
N PRO A 148 -1.19 3.48 23.50
CA PRO A 148 -0.89 2.13 23.07
C PRO A 148 0.54 1.75 23.49
N LYS A 149 0.67 0.66 24.24
CA LYS A 149 1.97 0.05 24.51
C LYS A 149 2.31 -0.90 23.36
N ILE A 150 3.24 -0.49 22.53
CA ILE A 150 3.66 -1.28 21.37
C ILE A 150 4.91 -2.06 21.78
N TYR A 151 4.82 -3.37 21.73
CA TYR A 151 5.94 -4.27 22.01
C TYR A 151 6.45 -4.85 20.68
N ALA A 152 7.76 -4.85 20.51
CA ALA A 152 8.39 -5.49 19.35
C ALA A 152 8.36 -7.04 19.46
N TRP A 153 8.07 -7.56 20.63
CA TRP A 153 8.03 -9.00 20.91
C TRP A 153 6.92 -9.33 21.91
N HIS A 154 5.99 -10.18 21.50
CA HIS A 154 4.84 -10.63 22.30
C HIS A 154 5.04 -12.05 22.86
N GLY A 155 6.23 -12.65 22.69
CA GLY A 155 6.52 -14.02 23.09
C GLY A 155 6.23 -15.06 22.01
N ILE A 156 6.76 -16.28 22.22
CA ILE A 156 6.65 -17.38 21.23
C ILE A 156 5.22 -17.94 21.14
N MET A 157 4.42 -17.76 22.19
CA MET A 157 3.04 -18.27 22.24
C MET A 157 2.00 -17.31 21.64
N ALA A 158 2.42 -16.15 21.16
CA ALA A 158 1.56 -15.16 20.54
C ALA A 158 0.96 -15.69 19.22
N LYS A 159 -0.36 -15.69 19.10
CA LYS A 159 -1.09 -16.20 17.91
C LYS A 159 -0.72 -15.41 16.65
N GLU A 160 -0.56 -14.11 16.77
CA GLU A 160 -0.16 -13.19 15.71
C GLU A 160 1.22 -13.50 15.13
N LEU A 161 2.16 -13.95 15.95
CA LEU A 161 3.48 -14.39 15.51
C LEU A 161 3.37 -15.61 14.61
N TRP A 162 2.57 -16.61 15.00
CA TRP A 162 2.34 -17.80 14.19
C TRP A 162 1.59 -17.49 12.89
N MET A 163 0.67 -16.53 12.91
CA MET A 163 0.03 -16.02 11.69
C MET A 163 1.06 -15.42 10.73
N THR A 164 2.00 -14.63 11.25
CA THR A 164 3.08 -14.02 10.44
C THR A 164 4.04 -15.09 9.88
N ILE A 165 4.43 -16.06 10.69
CA ILE A 165 5.25 -17.21 10.21
C ILE A 165 4.51 -17.97 9.10
N GLY A 166 3.21 -18.21 9.28
CA GLY A 166 2.35 -18.84 8.27
C GLY A 166 2.31 -18.05 6.96
N VAL A 167 2.18 -16.72 7.04
CA VAL A 167 2.23 -15.83 5.87
C VAL A 167 3.55 -16.00 5.10
N VAL A 168 4.68 -16.05 5.79
CA VAL A 168 6.00 -16.20 5.16
C VAL A 168 6.12 -17.56 4.48
N ILE A 169 5.77 -18.65 5.17
CA ILE A 169 5.88 -20.03 4.64
C ILE A 169 4.99 -20.20 3.40
N VAL A 170 3.72 -19.81 3.51
CA VAL A 170 2.77 -19.92 2.40
C VAL A 170 3.14 -18.97 1.27
N GLY A 171 3.58 -17.75 1.59
CA GLY A 171 4.03 -16.78 0.61
C GLY A 171 5.24 -17.25 -0.21
N ILE A 172 6.26 -17.85 0.45
CA ILE A 172 7.42 -18.47 -0.24
C ILE A 172 6.96 -19.63 -1.13
N THR A 173 6.06 -20.47 -0.64
CA THR A 173 5.52 -21.60 -1.39
C THR A 173 4.76 -21.13 -2.63
N LEU A 174 3.88 -20.13 -2.49
CA LEU A 174 3.15 -19.53 -3.61
C LEU A 174 4.10 -18.85 -4.60
N TYR A 175 5.13 -18.18 -4.13
CA TYR A 175 6.14 -17.59 -5.01
C TYR A 175 6.89 -18.66 -5.82
N ARG A 176 7.32 -19.75 -5.19
CA ARG A 176 7.98 -20.87 -5.88
C ARG A 176 7.07 -21.57 -6.91
N THR A 177 5.80 -21.70 -6.58
CA THR A 177 4.79 -22.32 -7.44
C THR A 177 4.13 -21.34 -8.42
N LEU A 178 4.57 -20.08 -8.47
CA LEU A 178 3.99 -19.01 -9.28
C LEU A 178 3.79 -19.38 -10.76
N LYS A 179 4.69 -20.17 -11.33
CA LYS A 179 4.58 -20.63 -12.72
C LYS A 179 3.39 -21.56 -12.94
N LYS A 180 2.98 -22.34 -11.91
CA LYS A 180 1.87 -23.31 -12.00
C LYS A 180 0.51 -22.63 -11.89
N TRP A 181 0.33 -21.65 -11.01
CA TRP A 181 -0.96 -21.01 -10.78
C TRP A 181 -1.16 -19.70 -11.56
N ARG A 182 -0.10 -19.09 -12.09
CA ARG A 182 -0.19 -17.90 -12.92
C ARG A 182 -1.15 -18.00 -14.11
N PRO A 183 -1.31 -19.16 -14.79
CA PRO A 183 -2.28 -19.30 -15.88
C PRO A 183 -3.74 -19.06 -15.45
N ILE A 184 -4.07 -19.14 -14.17
CA ILE A 184 -5.41 -18.85 -13.62
C ILE A 184 -5.86 -17.42 -14.01
N TYR A 185 -4.95 -16.45 -14.09
CA TYR A 185 -5.28 -15.10 -14.57
C TYR A 185 -5.78 -15.04 -16.01
N ARG A 186 -5.52 -16.07 -16.82
CA ARG A 186 -6.02 -16.14 -18.21
C ARG A 186 -7.46 -16.64 -18.31
N ILE A 187 -8.01 -17.19 -17.22
CA ILE A 187 -9.39 -17.65 -17.16
C ILE A 187 -10.36 -16.46 -17.16
N ILE A 188 -9.94 -15.33 -16.58
CA ILE A 188 -10.73 -14.10 -16.59
C ILE A 188 -10.36 -13.31 -17.86
N PRO A 189 -11.29 -13.12 -18.82
CA PRO A 189 -11.02 -12.30 -19.98
C PRO A 189 -10.61 -10.88 -19.59
N GLU A 190 -9.64 -10.30 -20.27
CA GLU A 190 -9.10 -8.96 -19.94
C GLU A 190 -10.19 -7.89 -19.88
N ASN A 191 -11.26 -8.03 -20.69
CA ASN A 191 -12.38 -7.10 -20.71
C ASN A 191 -13.24 -7.05 -19.44
N TYR A 192 -13.16 -8.08 -18.59
CA TYR A 192 -13.89 -8.18 -17.31
C TYR A 192 -13.00 -7.96 -16.08
N THR A 193 -11.77 -7.54 -16.28
CA THR A 193 -10.88 -7.19 -15.18
C THR A 193 -11.18 -5.80 -14.61
N PHE A 194 -10.86 -5.59 -13.34
CA PHE A 194 -10.93 -4.26 -12.74
C PHE A 194 -10.11 -3.21 -13.49
N ASN A 195 -9.00 -3.59 -14.11
CA ASN A 195 -8.20 -2.70 -14.95
C ASN A 195 -8.99 -2.21 -16.16
N ALA A 196 -9.70 -3.11 -16.86
CA ALA A 196 -10.53 -2.71 -17.98
C ALA A 196 -11.71 -1.82 -17.56
N LEU A 197 -12.30 -2.07 -16.38
CA LEU A 197 -13.30 -1.17 -15.81
C LEU A 197 -12.71 0.21 -15.51
N TYR A 198 -11.55 0.25 -14.88
CA TYR A 198 -10.83 1.47 -14.57
C TYR A 198 -10.49 2.29 -15.83
N GLU A 199 -9.94 1.65 -16.86
CA GLU A 199 -9.64 2.28 -18.16
C GLU A 199 -10.90 2.84 -18.85
N ARG A 200 -12.03 2.11 -18.77
CA ARG A 200 -13.31 2.60 -19.29
C ARG A 200 -13.80 3.83 -18.54
N VAL A 201 -13.72 3.83 -17.20
CA VAL A 201 -14.15 4.96 -16.37
C VAL A 201 -13.28 6.18 -16.64
N ILE A 202 -11.95 6.01 -16.70
CA ILE A 202 -11.03 7.11 -17.04
C ILE A 202 -11.31 7.63 -18.44
N GLY A 203 -11.38 6.76 -19.44
CA GLY A 203 -11.65 7.16 -20.81
C GLY A 203 -13.01 7.86 -20.98
N ALA A 204 -14.03 7.41 -20.27
CA ALA A 204 -15.32 8.11 -20.22
C ALA A 204 -15.19 9.50 -19.58
N SER A 205 -14.46 9.60 -18.45
CA SER A 205 -14.23 10.88 -17.78
C SER A 205 -13.43 11.86 -18.64
N GLU A 206 -12.40 11.39 -19.33
CA GLU A 206 -11.62 12.20 -20.27
C GLU A 206 -12.48 12.70 -21.45
N ASN A 207 -13.31 11.83 -22.02
CA ASN A 207 -14.21 12.20 -23.11
C ASN A 207 -15.27 13.23 -22.66
N VAL A 208 -15.87 13.03 -21.47
CA VAL A 208 -16.84 13.97 -20.91
C VAL A 208 -16.16 15.30 -20.61
N SER A 209 -15.01 15.28 -19.92
CA SER A 209 -14.22 16.49 -19.63
C SER A 209 -13.81 17.22 -20.90
N GLY A 210 -13.30 16.50 -21.90
CA GLY A 210 -12.90 17.06 -23.18
C GLY A 210 -14.08 17.71 -23.92
N ASN A 211 -15.25 17.07 -23.92
CA ASN A 211 -16.46 17.63 -24.55
C ASN A 211 -16.97 18.88 -23.81
N ILE A 212 -16.95 18.85 -22.50
CA ILE A 212 -17.32 20.02 -21.68
C ILE A 212 -16.34 21.16 -21.95
N THR A 213 -15.03 20.88 -21.87
CA THR A 213 -14.00 21.90 -22.10
C THR A 213 -14.12 22.52 -23.49
N ARG A 214 -14.28 21.71 -24.54
CA ARG A 214 -14.45 22.22 -25.91
C ARG A 214 -15.70 23.07 -26.06
N ARG A 215 -16.77 22.78 -25.33
CA ARG A 215 -18.02 23.52 -25.38
C ARG A 215 -17.93 24.88 -24.68
N TYR A 216 -17.24 24.93 -23.54
CA TYR A 216 -17.08 26.15 -22.74
C TYR A 216 -15.84 26.97 -23.15
N MET A 217 -14.75 26.33 -23.55
CA MET A 217 -13.49 26.96 -23.95
C MET A 217 -13.33 26.88 -25.47
N ASN A 218 -14.27 27.50 -26.20
CA ASN A 218 -14.30 27.47 -27.67
C ASN A 218 -13.43 28.55 -28.34
N GLY A 219 -12.65 29.32 -27.57
CA GLY A 219 -11.81 30.42 -28.06
C GLY A 219 -12.55 31.70 -28.47
N ASN A 220 -13.87 31.74 -28.35
CA ASN A 220 -14.65 32.91 -28.71
C ASN A 220 -14.83 33.83 -27.48
N VAL A 221 -14.17 34.97 -27.55
CA VAL A 221 -14.15 35.98 -26.46
C VAL A 221 -15.54 36.44 -26.06
N THR A 222 -16.50 36.53 -26.99
CA THR A 222 -17.87 36.93 -26.74
C THR A 222 -18.56 36.00 -25.75
N TYR A 223 -18.34 34.67 -25.86
CA TYR A 223 -18.93 33.71 -24.91
C TYR A 223 -18.32 33.85 -23.54
N TYR A 224 -17.05 34.17 -23.41
CA TYR A 224 -16.40 34.37 -22.11
C TYR A 224 -16.96 35.62 -21.41
N PHE A 225 -17.17 36.71 -22.12
CA PHE A 225 -17.86 37.89 -21.58
C PHE A 225 -19.29 37.59 -21.17
N MET A 226 -20.04 36.81 -21.96
CA MET A 226 -21.39 36.37 -21.58
C MET A 226 -21.40 35.54 -20.30
N TYR A 227 -20.46 34.65 -20.10
CA TYR A 227 -20.37 33.85 -18.86
C TYR A 227 -20.11 34.74 -17.65
N ILE A 228 -19.19 35.69 -17.77
CA ILE A 228 -18.93 36.69 -16.71
C ILE A 228 -20.17 37.50 -16.41
N TYR A 229 -20.86 38.00 -17.43
CA TYR A 229 -22.08 38.79 -17.29
C TYR A 229 -23.20 37.99 -16.59
N ILE A 230 -23.46 36.77 -17.01
CA ILE A 230 -24.45 35.87 -16.39
C ILE A 230 -24.10 35.61 -14.91
N PHE A 231 -22.82 35.38 -14.61
CA PHE A 231 -22.37 35.22 -13.21
C PHE A 231 -22.68 36.45 -12.36
N PHE A 232 -22.34 37.65 -12.85
CA PHE A 232 -22.65 38.89 -12.14
C PHE A 232 -24.13 39.09 -11.94
N VAL A 233 -24.96 38.87 -12.96
CA VAL A 233 -26.42 38.97 -12.85
C VAL A 233 -26.95 37.97 -11.83
N ALA A 234 -26.45 36.73 -11.82
CA ALA A 234 -26.90 35.74 -10.84
C ALA A 234 -26.52 36.11 -9.39
N VAL A 235 -25.35 36.70 -9.19
CA VAL A 235 -24.90 37.14 -7.84
C VAL A 235 -25.67 38.37 -7.36
N VAL A 236 -26.09 39.27 -8.26
CA VAL A 236 -26.85 40.49 -7.89
C VAL A 236 -28.34 40.19 -7.70
N ALA A 237 -28.87 39.16 -8.36
CA ALA A 237 -30.29 38.78 -8.30
C ALA A 237 -30.63 37.78 -7.17
N GLY A 238 -29.63 37.14 -6.56
CA GLY A 238 -29.80 36.20 -5.44
C GLY A 238 -29.29 36.74 -4.15
#